data_0d7c697d0b0c842b253e96f4918e9ec7
#
_entry.id   0d7c697d0b0c842b253e96f4918e9ec7
#
_cell.length_a   1.000
_cell.length_b   1.000
_cell.length_c   1.000
_cell.angle_alpha   90.00
_cell.angle_beta   90.00
_cell.angle_gamma   90.00
#
_symmetry.space_group_name_H-M   'P 1'
#
loop_
_entity.id
_entity.type
_entity.pdbx_description
1 polymer ?
#
loop_
_entity_poly.entity_id
_entity_poly.type
_entity_poly.pdbx_seq_one_letter_code
_entity_poly.pdbx_strand_id
1 'polypeptide(L)'
;MERTETQIKILEVGKKEFLEKGFKDASLNQIVAEAGFTKGAFYGYYPDKTALFEDLVGEIASELLTRFKAAQDDYFDLVPEGRAKDSLELSTQHLHEFVAFMYDHFDEFKLILCRAEGTGYADFIEVLVELEVDRSEEYYALLRKNGMLSGSMTRQLHHMITRAYFTAVCETIVHDMPREEAMKYVDELAIFFHSGWSGLLRLE
;
A
#
# COMPACT_ATOMS: atom_id res chain seq x y z
N MET A 1 18.41 16.70 -4.14
CA MET A 1 19.59 16.83 -5.02
C MET A 1 19.18 16.26 -6.37
N GLU A 2 19.49 16.92 -7.47
CA GLU A 2 19.12 16.43 -8.80
C GLU A 2 19.91 15.15 -9.14
N ARG A 3 19.24 14.11 -9.66
CA ARG A 3 19.90 12.84 -10.03
C ARG A 3 20.79 13.04 -11.26
N THR A 4 21.96 12.43 -11.26
CA THR A 4 22.87 12.46 -12.43
C THR A 4 22.35 11.54 -13.53
N GLU A 5 22.77 11.76 -14.78
CA GLU A 5 22.44 10.87 -15.93
C GLU A 5 22.82 9.41 -15.66
N THR A 6 23.98 9.18 -15.03
CA THR A 6 24.44 7.85 -14.63
C THR A 6 23.48 7.19 -13.63
N GLN A 7 23.05 7.95 -12.61
CA GLN A 7 22.12 7.44 -11.61
C GLN A 7 20.75 7.11 -12.23
N ILE A 8 20.23 8.00 -13.09
CA ILE A 8 18.98 7.77 -13.83
C ILE A 8 19.06 6.48 -14.65
N LYS A 9 20.16 6.27 -15.37
CA LYS A 9 20.34 5.08 -16.19
C LYS A 9 20.44 3.78 -15.38
N ILE A 10 21.11 3.82 -14.24
CA ILE A 10 21.18 2.67 -13.30
C ILE A 10 19.78 2.36 -12.74
N LEU A 11 18.98 3.38 -12.38
CA LEU A 11 17.61 3.21 -11.90
C LEU A 11 16.71 2.59 -12.96
N GLU A 12 16.74 3.08 -14.21
CA GLU A 12 15.95 2.55 -15.31
C GLU A 12 16.24 1.06 -15.56
N VAL A 13 17.52 0.69 -15.66
CA VAL A 13 17.92 -0.69 -15.89
C VAL A 13 17.63 -1.57 -14.68
N GLY A 14 17.87 -1.05 -13.47
CA GLY A 14 17.56 -1.72 -12.22
C GLY A 14 16.07 -2.03 -12.09
N LYS A 15 15.21 -1.04 -12.37
CA LYS A 15 13.75 -1.21 -12.34
C LYS A 15 13.31 -2.33 -13.31
N LYS A 16 13.80 -2.33 -14.54
CA LYS A 16 13.51 -3.36 -15.53
C LYS A 16 13.93 -4.75 -15.04
N GLU A 17 15.18 -4.90 -14.57
CA GLU A 17 15.71 -6.18 -14.08
C GLU A 17 14.90 -6.70 -12.87
N PHE A 18 14.51 -5.81 -11.93
CA PHE A 18 13.68 -6.21 -10.79
C PHE A 18 12.25 -6.58 -11.19
N LEU A 19 11.64 -5.87 -12.13
CA LEU A 19 10.31 -6.23 -12.65
C LEU A 19 10.30 -7.59 -13.33
N GLU A 20 11.35 -7.90 -14.10
CA GLU A 20 11.46 -9.17 -14.82
C GLU A 20 11.76 -10.36 -13.89
N LYS A 21 12.73 -10.22 -12.99
CA LYS A 21 13.28 -11.35 -12.22
C LYS A 21 12.93 -11.35 -10.72
N GLY A 22 12.43 -10.23 -10.21
CA GLY A 22 12.31 -10.00 -8.78
C GLY A 22 13.64 -9.61 -8.13
N PHE A 23 13.54 -9.00 -6.93
CA PHE A 23 14.73 -8.54 -6.22
C PHE A 23 15.71 -9.68 -5.93
N LYS A 24 15.22 -10.84 -5.46
CA LYS A 24 16.04 -11.96 -5.05
C LYS A 24 16.96 -12.47 -6.18
N ASP A 25 16.40 -12.67 -7.37
CA ASP A 25 17.07 -13.28 -8.52
C ASP A 25 17.71 -12.26 -9.45
N ALA A 26 17.48 -10.97 -9.27
CA ALA A 26 18.08 -9.91 -10.06
C ALA A 26 19.59 -9.84 -9.86
N SER A 27 20.33 -9.68 -10.96
CA SER A 27 21.78 -9.66 -10.98
C SER A 27 22.34 -8.25 -11.05
N LEU A 28 23.04 -7.81 -10.00
CA LEU A 28 23.77 -6.55 -10.01
C LEU A 28 24.76 -6.45 -11.19
N ASN A 29 25.40 -7.56 -11.53
CA ASN A 29 26.34 -7.59 -12.65
C ASN A 29 25.65 -7.29 -13.98
N GLN A 30 24.45 -7.81 -14.17
CA GLN A 30 23.65 -7.58 -15.37
C GLN A 30 23.15 -6.13 -15.42
N ILE A 31 22.65 -5.59 -14.30
CA ILE A 31 22.22 -4.19 -14.19
C ILE A 31 23.36 -3.26 -14.61
N VAL A 32 24.56 -3.44 -14.04
CA VAL A 32 25.73 -2.61 -14.32
C VAL A 32 26.17 -2.72 -15.79
N ALA A 33 26.20 -3.94 -16.34
CA ALA A 33 26.59 -4.19 -17.73
C ALA A 33 25.59 -3.59 -18.71
N GLU A 34 24.28 -3.77 -18.51
CA GLU A 34 23.22 -3.26 -19.39
C GLU A 34 23.12 -1.72 -19.29
N ALA A 35 23.37 -1.14 -18.11
CA ALA A 35 23.46 0.31 -17.95
C ALA A 35 24.69 0.93 -18.62
N GLY A 36 25.69 0.11 -19.02
CA GLY A 36 26.90 0.57 -19.69
C GLY A 36 27.96 1.13 -18.77
N PHE A 37 27.93 0.77 -17.46
CA PHE A 37 28.86 1.29 -16.45
C PHE A 37 29.73 0.16 -15.84
N THR A 38 30.69 0.57 -15.03
CA THR A 38 31.51 -0.34 -14.22
C THR A 38 30.89 -0.55 -12.84
N LYS A 39 31.25 -1.64 -12.17
CA LYS A 39 30.87 -1.83 -10.75
C LYS A 39 31.33 -0.69 -9.86
N GLY A 40 32.52 -0.13 -10.12
CA GLY A 40 33.03 1.03 -9.38
C GLY A 40 32.13 2.26 -9.52
N ALA A 41 31.58 2.51 -10.73
CA ALA A 41 30.63 3.58 -10.94
C ALA A 41 29.30 3.33 -10.20
N PHE A 42 28.80 2.10 -10.18
CA PHE A 42 27.61 1.72 -9.41
C PHE A 42 27.81 1.97 -7.90
N TYR A 43 28.92 1.47 -7.35
CA TYR A 43 29.20 1.63 -5.91
C TYR A 43 29.48 3.09 -5.48
N GLY A 44 29.67 4.00 -6.42
CA GLY A 44 29.69 5.44 -6.18
C GLY A 44 28.30 6.02 -5.86
N TYR A 45 27.21 5.35 -6.26
CA TYR A 45 25.82 5.78 -6.02
C TYR A 45 25.09 4.90 -5.00
N TYR A 46 25.28 3.58 -5.07
CA TYR A 46 24.56 2.61 -4.26
C TYR A 46 25.53 1.62 -3.60
N PRO A 47 25.51 1.46 -2.28
CA PRO A 47 26.37 0.49 -1.59
C PRO A 47 26.08 -0.95 -1.97
N ASP A 48 24.83 -1.24 -2.35
CA ASP A 48 24.36 -2.57 -2.74
C ASP A 48 23.06 -2.53 -3.57
N LYS A 49 22.56 -3.72 -3.93
CA LYS A 49 21.31 -3.91 -4.67
C LYS A 49 20.09 -3.45 -3.86
N THR A 50 20.15 -3.54 -2.54
CA THR A 50 19.06 -3.13 -1.64
C THR A 50 18.86 -1.63 -1.69
N ALA A 51 19.94 -0.86 -1.65
CA ALA A 51 19.87 0.59 -1.75
C ALA A 51 19.33 1.08 -3.11
N LEU A 52 19.62 0.36 -4.19
CA LEU A 52 19.02 0.65 -5.50
C LEU A 52 17.51 0.35 -5.51
N PHE A 53 17.08 -0.76 -4.91
CA PHE A 53 15.67 -1.09 -4.80
C PHE A 53 14.93 -0.05 -3.92
N GLU A 54 15.53 0.33 -2.80
CA GLU A 54 15.02 1.38 -1.91
C GLU A 54 14.84 2.73 -2.63
N ASP A 55 15.81 3.14 -3.46
CA ASP A 55 15.71 4.39 -4.24
C ASP A 55 14.59 4.34 -5.30
N LEU A 56 14.18 3.14 -5.73
CA LEU A 56 13.05 2.95 -6.64
C LEU A 56 11.69 3.04 -5.95
N VAL A 57 11.54 2.48 -4.76
CA VAL A 57 10.21 2.27 -4.16
C VAL A 57 9.99 3.00 -2.83
N GLY A 58 11.06 3.41 -2.13
CA GLY A 58 10.98 3.88 -0.74
C GLY A 58 10.16 5.15 -0.56
N GLU A 59 10.35 6.14 -1.45
CA GLU A 59 9.60 7.39 -1.40
C GLU A 59 8.10 7.13 -1.63
N ILE A 60 7.77 6.31 -2.63
CA ILE A 60 6.39 5.98 -3.00
C ILE A 60 5.69 5.16 -1.90
N ALA A 61 6.39 4.17 -1.33
CA ALA A 61 5.87 3.39 -0.21
C ALA A 61 5.59 4.27 1.02
N SER A 62 6.54 5.17 1.34
CA SER A 62 6.40 6.11 2.47
C SER A 62 5.26 7.10 2.25
N GLU A 63 5.09 7.59 1.02
CA GLU A 63 4.00 8.50 0.65
C GLU A 63 2.63 7.80 0.83
N LEU A 64 2.47 6.54 0.37
CA LEU A 64 1.23 5.79 0.58
C LEU A 64 0.92 5.64 2.07
N LEU A 65 1.90 5.26 2.89
CA LEU A 65 1.71 5.11 4.34
C LEU A 65 1.33 6.44 5.01
N THR A 66 1.87 7.56 4.55
CA THR A 66 1.54 8.89 5.05
C THR A 66 0.10 9.26 4.72
N ARG A 67 -0.32 9.06 3.47
CA ARG A 67 -1.71 9.28 3.03
C ARG A 67 -2.68 8.37 3.77
N PHE A 68 -2.30 7.11 3.95
CA PHE A 68 -3.11 6.14 4.67
C PHE A 68 -3.38 6.57 6.12
N LYS A 69 -2.35 7.02 6.84
CA LYS A 69 -2.50 7.54 8.21
C LYS A 69 -3.39 8.78 8.27
N ALA A 70 -3.20 9.72 7.33
CA ALA A 70 -4.03 10.92 7.27
C ALA A 70 -5.51 10.58 7.02
N ALA A 71 -5.79 9.66 6.07
CA ALA A 71 -7.13 9.19 5.79
C ALA A 71 -7.82 8.54 7.01
N GLN A 72 -7.06 7.85 7.87
CA GLN A 72 -7.62 7.28 9.10
C GLN A 72 -8.03 8.34 10.12
N ASP A 73 -7.37 9.50 10.14
CA ASP A 73 -7.73 10.60 11.05
C ASP A 73 -9.10 11.20 10.69
N ASP A 74 -9.49 11.23 9.41
CA ASP A 74 -10.78 11.74 8.95
C ASP A 74 -11.99 11.01 9.56
N TYR A 75 -11.84 9.71 9.90
CA TYR A 75 -12.91 8.96 10.57
C TYR A 75 -13.20 9.47 11.98
N PHE A 76 -12.18 9.97 12.68
CA PHE A 76 -12.36 10.50 14.03
C PHE A 76 -13.18 11.79 14.03
N ASP A 77 -13.14 12.57 12.95
CA ASP A 77 -13.91 13.79 12.77
C ASP A 77 -15.41 13.52 12.58
N LEU A 78 -15.80 12.32 12.14
CA LEU A 78 -17.22 11.94 12.02
C LEU A 78 -17.90 11.76 13.38
N VAL A 79 -17.15 11.43 14.44
CA VAL A 79 -17.74 11.06 15.75
C VAL A 79 -18.38 12.25 16.48
N PRO A 80 -17.72 13.42 16.63
CA PRO A 80 -18.32 14.60 17.24
C PRO A 80 -19.56 15.11 16.52
N GLU A 81 -19.64 14.88 15.20
CA GLU A 81 -20.74 15.30 14.35
C GLU A 81 -21.91 14.30 14.32
N GLY A 82 -21.78 13.16 14.97
CA GLY A 82 -22.79 12.09 14.94
C GLY A 82 -22.92 11.39 13.57
N ARG A 83 -21.89 11.48 12.74
CA ARG A 83 -21.88 11.04 11.34
C ARG A 83 -21.18 9.70 11.09
N ALA A 84 -21.05 8.86 12.10
CA ALA A 84 -20.41 7.55 11.94
C ALA A 84 -21.00 6.68 10.80
N LYS A 85 -22.27 6.93 10.42
CA LYS A 85 -22.94 6.26 9.29
C LYS A 85 -22.39 6.65 7.91
N ASP A 86 -21.70 7.79 7.82
CA ASP A 86 -21.09 8.27 6.57
C ASP A 86 -19.73 7.59 6.29
N SER A 87 -19.32 6.68 7.18
CA SER A 87 -18.04 5.96 7.05
C SER A 87 -17.89 5.16 5.75
N LEU A 88 -18.98 4.69 5.14
CA LEU A 88 -18.91 4.02 3.84
C LEU A 88 -18.50 4.98 2.72
N GLU A 89 -19.12 6.17 2.66
CA GLU A 89 -18.79 7.17 1.64
C GLU A 89 -17.34 7.59 1.76
N LEU A 90 -16.89 7.89 2.99
CA LEU A 90 -15.51 8.26 3.29
C LEU A 90 -14.53 7.13 2.94
N SER A 91 -14.84 5.89 3.32
CA SER A 91 -14.03 4.71 2.99
C SER A 91 -13.89 4.51 1.49
N THR A 92 -14.98 4.65 0.73
CA THR A 92 -14.97 4.52 -0.73
C THR A 92 -14.11 5.62 -1.36
N GLN A 93 -14.24 6.88 -0.91
CA GLN A 93 -13.42 7.98 -1.38
C GLN A 93 -11.92 7.72 -1.15
N HIS A 94 -11.52 7.37 0.07
CA HIS A 94 -10.12 7.09 0.40
C HIS A 94 -9.59 5.91 -0.42
N LEU A 95 -10.40 4.86 -0.60
CA LEU A 95 -9.98 3.71 -1.40
C LEU A 95 -9.71 4.10 -2.86
N HIS A 96 -10.55 4.94 -3.45
CA HIS A 96 -10.33 5.49 -4.79
C HIS A 96 -9.03 6.29 -4.87
N GLU A 97 -8.75 7.14 -3.88
CA GLU A 97 -7.52 7.94 -3.83
C GLU A 97 -6.28 7.05 -3.72
N PHE A 98 -6.33 5.97 -2.90
CA PHE A 98 -5.25 5.00 -2.78
C PHE A 98 -5.01 4.23 -4.07
N VAL A 99 -6.07 3.69 -4.66
CA VAL A 99 -5.95 2.93 -5.90
C VAL A 99 -5.49 3.83 -7.04
N ALA A 100 -6.00 5.06 -7.14
CA ALA A 100 -5.52 6.04 -8.12
C ALA A 100 -4.02 6.31 -7.95
N PHE A 101 -3.55 6.52 -6.71
CA PHE A 101 -2.12 6.70 -6.41
C PHE A 101 -1.29 5.48 -6.77
N MET A 102 -1.77 4.26 -6.47
CA MET A 102 -1.09 3.03 -6.85
C MET A 102 -0.95 2.89 -8.37
N TYR A 103 -1.97 3.30 -9.12
CA TYR A 103 -1.94 3.28 -10.59
C TYR A 103 -1.08 4.40 -11.20
N ASP A 104 -0.95 5.53 -10.54
CA ASP A 104 -0.01 6.60 -10.93
C ASP A 104 1.46 6.16 -10.75
N HIS A 105 1.71 5.16 -9.87
CA HIS A 105 3.01 4.58 -9.56
C HIS A 105 3.00 3.05 -9.76
N PHE A 106 2.42 2.60 -10.88
CA PHE A 106 2.10 1.19 -11.10
C PHE A 106 3.32 0.26 -11.01
N ASP A 107 4.42 0.64 -11.64
CA ASP A 107 5.64 -0.17 -11.63
C ASP A 107 6.25 -0.29 -10.23
N GLU A 108 6.25 0.80 -9.45
CA GLU A 108 6.76 0.82 -8.08
C GLU A 108 5.91 -0.08 -7.19
N PHE A 109 4.58 -0.04 -7.29
CA PHE A 109 3.71 -0.96 -6.55
C PHE A 109 3.80 -2.40 -7.05
N LYS A 110 4.03 -2.62 -8.35
CA LYS A 110 4.32 -3.95 -8.88
C LYS A 110 5.61 -4.52 -8.28
N LEU A 111 6.65 -3.69 -8.11
CA LEU A 111 7.88 -4.08 -7.43
C LEU A 111 7.61 -4.44 -5.97
N ILE A 112 6.92 -3.58 -5.21
CA ILE A 112 6.61 -3.78 -3.80
C ILE A 112 5.78 -5.05 -3.58
N LEU A 113 4.71 -5.24 -4.36
CA LEU A 113 3.74 -6.32 -4.13
C LEU A 113 4.17 -7.67 -4.70
N CYS A 114 4.93 -7.68 -5.79
CA CYS A 114 5.22 -8.91 -6.54
C CYS A 114 6.70 -9.28 -6.57
N ARG A 115 7.61 -8.36 -6.31
CA ARG A 115 9.04 -8.49 -6.62
C ARG A 115 9.97 -8.21 -5.46
N ALA A 116 9.45 -7.95 -4.26
CA ALA A 116 10.20 -7.49 -3.09
C ALA A 116 10.75 -8.60 -2.19
N GLU A 117 10.66 -9.89 -2.57
CA GLU A 117 11.18 -10.98 -1.74
C GLU A 117 12.66 -10.77 -1.39
N GLY A 118 12.97 -10.74 -0.09
CA GLY A 118 14.32 -10.49 0.43
C GLY A 118 14.65 -9.01 0.69
N THR A 119 13.66 -8.13 0.58
CA THR A 119 13.76 -6.71 1.00
C THR A 119 12.91 -6.43 2.23
N GLY A 120 13.00 -5.21 2.77
CA GLY A 120 12.10 -4.71 3.82
C GLY A 120 10.63 -4.54 3.39
N TYR A 121 10.34 -4.66 2.10
CA TYR A 121 9.00 -4.49 1.52
C TYR A 121 8.26 -5.83 1.29
N ALA A 122 8.89 -6.98 1.58
CA ALA A 122 8.29 -8.30 1.32
C ALA A 122 6.92 -8.49 1.99
N ASP A 123 6.71 -7.85 3.13
CA ASP A 123 5.47 -7.92 3.91
C ASP A 123 4.73 -6.57 3.95
N PHE A 124 4.76 -5.79 2.85
CA PHE A 124 4.19 -4.44 2.83
C PHE A 124 2.70 -4.40 3.14
N ILE A 125 1.92 -5.39 2.67
CA ILE A 125 0.49 -5.50 3.00
C ILE A 125 0.30 -5.66 4.52
N GLU A 126 1.18 -6.41 5.20
CA GLU A 126 1.09 -6.60 6.65
C GLU A 126 1.30 -5.29 7.41
N VAL A 127 2.18 -4.41 6.93
CA VAL A 127 2.36 -3.07 7.51
C VAL A 127 1.06 -2.25 7.44
N LEU A 128 0.35 -2.30 6.32
CA LEU A 128 -0.95 -1.64 6.16
C LEU A 128 -2.00 -2.25 7.09
N VAL A 129 -2.03 -3.58 7.22
CA VAL A 129 -2.97 -4.31 8.08
C VAL A 129 -2.80 -3.92 9.54
N GLU A 130 -1.57 -3.92 10.05
CA GLU A 130 -1.30 -3.57 11.45
C GLU A 130 -1.65 -2.10 11.73
N LEU A 131 -1.32 -1.18 10.82
CA LEU A 131 -1.72 0.23 10.95
C LEU A 131 -3.24 0.40 11.02
N GLU A 132 -3.98 -0.29 10.15
CA GLU A 132 -5.44 -0.25 10.12
C GLU A 132 -6.04 -0.81 11.42
N VAL A 133 -5.57 -1.99 11.85
CA VAL A 133 -6.09 -2.66 13.04
C VAL A 133 -5.85 -1.82 14.29
N ASP A 134 -4.65 -1.28 14.45
CA ASP A 134 -4.31 -0.45 15.61
C ASP A 134 -5.17 0.82 15.67
N ARG A 135 -5.30 1.51 14.55
CA ARG A 135 -6.05 2.77 14.50
C ARG A 135 -7.56 2.54 14.65
N SER A 136 -8.08 1.48 14.05
CA SER A 136 -9.49 1.10 14.19
C SER A 136 -9.86 0.72 15.62
N GLU A 137 -8.96 0.11 16.41
CA GLU A 137 -9.23 -0.18 17.84
C GLU A 137 -9.49 1.10 18.62
N GLU A 138 -8.69 2.17 18.38
CA GLU A 138 -8.90 3.48 18.98
C GLU A 138 -10.24 4.10 18.55
N TYR A 139 -10.54 4.04 17.25
CA TYR A 139 -11.78 4.53 16.68
C TYR A 139 -13.01 3.80 17.26
N TYR A 140 -13.00 2.47 17.33
CA TYR A 140 -14.08 1.69 17.90
C TYR A 140 -14.27 1.95 19.39
N ALA A 141 -13.20 2.19 20.14
CA ALA A 141 -13.31 2.60 21.56
C ALA A 141 -14.03 3.94 21.69
N LEU A 142 -13.74 4.90 20.80
CA LEU A 142 -14.40 6.20 20.77
C LEU A 142 -15.89 6.07 20.40
N LEU A 143 -16.22 5.27 19.37
CA LEU A 143 -17.62 5.00 18.98
C LEU A 143 -18.43 4.36 20.12
N ARG A 144 -17.86 3.37 20.83
CA ARG A 144 -18.54 2.76 22.01
C ARG A 144 -18.81 3.76 23.09
N LYS A 145 -17.83 4.61 23.40
CA LYS A 145 -17.97 5.66 24.43
C LYS A 145 -19.11 6.64 24.10
N ASN A 146 -19.38 6.86 22.81
CA ASN A 146 -20.45 7.74 22.35
C ASN A 146 -21.76 7.00 22.04
N GLY A 147 -21.87 5.70 22.32
CA GLY A 147 -23.09 4.90 22.09
C GLY A 147 -23.38 4.62 20.60
N MET A 148 -22.40 4.79 19.72
CA MET A 148 -22.56 4.62 18.27
C MET A 148 -22.19 3.22 17.78
N LEU A 149 -21.72 2.33 18.67
CA LEU A 149 -21.28 0.99 18.35
C LEU A 149 -21.66 0.03 19.48
N SER A 150 -22.47 -0.99 19.15
CA SER A 150 -22.94 -1.99 20.11
C SER A 150 -22.36 -3.39 19.88
N GLY A 151 -21.85 -3.67 18.70
CA GLY A 151 -21.17 -4.94 18.38
C GLY A 151 -19.72 -4.98 18.85
N SER A 152 -19.08 -6.11 18.61
CA SER A 152 -17.65 -6.29 18.90
C SER A 152 -17.01 -7.26 17.94
N MET A 153 -15.70 -7.08 17.75
CA MET A 153 -14.85 -7.97 16.96
C MET A 153 -13.55 -8.18 17.73
N THR A 154 -13.02 -9.41 17.73
CA THR A 154 -11.70 -9.65 18.30
C THR A 154 -10.62 -9.06 17.39
N ARG A 155 -9.49 -8.61 17.96
CA ARG A 155 -8.34 -8.12 17.17
C ARG A 155 -7.92 -9.13 16.11
N GLN A 156 -7.91 -10.41 16.45
CA GLN A 156 -7.54 -11.46 15.52
C GLN A 156 -8.49 -11.56 14.32
N LEU A 157 -9.81 -11.51 14.55
CA LEU A 157 -10.78 -11.52 13.44
C LEU A 157 -10.66 -10.25 12.59
N HIS A 158 -10.48 -9.09 13.25
CA HIS A 158 -10.27 -7.82 12.54
C HIS A 158 -9.05 -7.90 11.62
N HIS A 159 -7.90 -8.33 12.15
CA HIS A 159 -6.67 -8.52 11.38
C HIS A 159 -6.90 -9.43 10.15
N MET A 160 -7.57 -10.58 10.32
CA MET A 160 -7.84 -11.52 9.23
C MET A 160 -8.70 -10.90 8.12
N ILE A 161 -9.77 -10.18 8.50
CA ILE A 161 -10.68 -9.53 7.55
C ILE A 161 -9.97 -8.38 6.84
N THR A 162 -9.23 -7.54 7.58
CA THR A 162 -8.46 -6.41 7.04
C THR A 162 -7.39 -6.90 6.06
N ARG A 163 -6.69 -7.99 6.39
CA ARG A 163 -5.73 -8.61 5.48
C ARG A 163 -6.40 -9.09 4.19
N ALA A 164 -7.56 -9.73 4.29
CA ALA A 164 -8.32 -10.16 3.11
C ALA A 164 -8.73 -8.96 2.24
N TYR A 165 -9.15 -7.87 2.86
CA TYR A 165 -9.51 -6.62 2.17
C TYR A 165 -8.33 -6.01 1.41
N PHE A 166 -7.21 -5.75 2.08
CA PHE A 166 -6.05 -5.15 1.41
C PHE A 166 -5.44 -6.08 0.36
N THR A 167 -5.44 -7.40 0.60
CA THR A 167 -5.02 -8.35 -0.41
C THR A 167 -5.91 -8.22 -1.65
N ALA A 168 -7.23 -8.21 -1.49
CA ALA A 168 -8.16 -8.08 -2.62
C ALA A 168 -7.95 -6.76 -3.39
N VAL A 169 -7.70 -5.65 -2.71
CA VAL A 169 -7.37 -4.36 -3.37
C VAL A 169 -6.06 -4.45 -4.14
N CYS A 170 -5.02 -5.03 -3.55
CA CYS A 170 -3.69 -5.17 -4.19
C CYS A 170 -3.70 -6.13 -5.39
N GLU A 171 -4.65 -7.10 -5.46
CA GLU A 171 -4.80 -8.00 -6.61
C GLU A 171 -5.03 -7.24 -7.92
N THR A 172 -5.56 -6.01 -7.88
CA THR A 172 -5.69 -5.15 -9.07
C THR A 172 -4.35 -4.85 -9.72
N ILE A 173 -3.29 -4.62 -8.92
CA ILE A 173 -1.91 -4.41 -9.39
C ILE A 173 -1.25 -5.75 -9.71
N VAL A 174 -1.44 -6.77 -8.87
CA VAL A 174 -0.84 -8.11 -9.05
C VAL A 174 -1.23 -8.72 -10.39
N HIS A 175 -2.47 -8.55 -10.80
CA HIS A 175 -3.03 -9.10 -12.04
C HIS A 175 -3.03 -8.12 -13.22
N ASP A 176 -2.32 -7.01 -13.15
CA ASP A 176 -2.25 -6.02 -14.22
C ASP A 176 -3.64 -5.57 -14.73
N MET A 177 -4.61 -5.44 -13.79
CA MET A 177 -5.96 -5.03 -14.13
C MET A 177 -5.95 -3.62 -14.76
N PRO A 178 -6.68 -3.35 -15.83
CA PRO A 178 -6.79 -1.99 -16.35
C PRO A 178 -7.36 -1.02 -15.30
N ARG A 179 -6.80 0.19 -15.21
CA ARG A 179 -7.18 1.19 -14.19
C ARG A 179 -8.70 1.41 -14.09
N GLU A 180 -9.37 1.51 -15.23
CA GLU A 180 -10.82 1.73 -15.27
C GLU A 180 -11.61 0.55 -14.68
N GLU A 181 -11.15 -0.68 -14.89
CA GLU A 181 -11.75 -1.88 -14.31
C GLU A 181 -11.45 -1.96 -12.81
N ALA A 182 -10.23 -1.65 -12.39
CA ALA A 182 -9.84 -1.63 -11.00
C ALA A 182 -10.69 -0.66 -10.18
N MET A 183 -10.97 0.54 -10.69
CA MET A 183 -11.83 1.51 -10.01
C MET A 183 -13.25 0.99 -9.77
N LYS A 184 -13.83 0.26 -10.74
CA LYS A 184 -15.14 -0.39 -10.57
C LYS A 184 -15.07 -1.56 -9.57
N TYR A 185 -14.00 -2.34 -9.63
CA TYR A 185 -13.78 -3.48 -8.74
C TYR A 185 -13.67 -3.04 -7.27
N VAL A 186 -12.97 -1.94 -6.99
CA VAL A 186 -12.81 -1.44 -5.63
C VAL A 186 -14.11 -0.86 -5.06
N ASP A 187 -15.02 -0.34 -5.88
CA ASP A 187 -16.37 0.06 -5.44
C ASP A 187 -17.14 -1.13 -4.88
N GLU A 188 -17.13 -2.25 -5.59
CA GLU A 188 -17.80 -3.48 -5.16
C GLU A 188 -17.17 -4.07 -3.89
N LEU A 189 -15.83 -4.02 -3.79
CA LEU A 189 -15.10 -4.42 -2.58
C LEU A 189 -15.45 -3.54 -1.38
N ALA A 190 -15.50 -2.22 -1.56
CA ALA A 190 -15.87 -1.28 -0.50
C ALA A 190 -17.26 -1.60 0.06
N ILE A 191 -18.26 -1.83 -0.81
CA ILE A 191 -19.61 -2.20 -0.41
C ILE A 191 -19.61 -3.54 0.36
N PHE A 192 -18.93 -4.55 -0.15
CA PHE A 192 -18.89 -5.89 0.44
C PHE A 192 -18.29 -5.87 1.85
N PHE A 193 -17.09 -5.31 1.98
CA PHE A 193 -16.38 -5.30 3.24
C PHE A 193 -17.03 -4.36 4.26
N HIS A 194 -17.47 -3.16 3.84
CA HIS A 194 -18.16 -2.24 4.73
C HIS A 194 -19.46 -2.85 5.29
N SER A 195 -20.23 -3.54 4.46
CA SER A 195 -21.45 -4.24 4.91
C SER A 195 -21.13 -5.34 5.94
N GLY A 196 -20.02 -6.06 5.75
CA GLY A 196 -19.53 -7.06 6.69
C GLY A 196 -19.14 -6.45 8.03
N TRP A 197 -18.32 -5.39 8.01
CA TRP A 197 -17.91 -4.68 9.22
C TRP A 197 -19.08 -4.05 9.95
N SER A 198 -19.96 -3.34 9.23
CA SER A 198 -21.15 -2.72 9.83
C SER A 198 -22.07 -3.74 10.50
N GLY A 199 -22.21 -4.94 9.90
CA GLY A 199 -22.98 -6.04 10.47
C GLY A 199 -22.36 -6.61 11.76
N LEU A 200 -21.02 -6.77 11.80
CA LEU A 200 -20.29 -7.25 12.99
C LEU A 200 -20.25 -6.20 14.09
N LEU A 201 -20.00 -4.95 13.75
CA LEU A 201 -19.84 -3.85 14.69
C LEU A 201 -21.17 -3.26 15.15
N ARG A 202 -22.25 -3.46 14.41
CA ARG A 202 -23.60 -2.91 14.69
C ARG A 202 -23.51 -1.40 14.93
N LEU A 203 -23.11 -0.68 13.88
CA LEU A 203 -23.08 0.79 13.87
C LEU A 203 -24.52 1.33 13.94
N GLU A 204 -24.79 2.24 14.90
CA GLU A 204 -26.09 2.86 15.15
C GLU A 204 -26.21 4.25 14.54
#